data_22918d637801ae39d5e1d08b828d444d
#
_entry.id   22918d637801ae39d5e1d08b828d444d
#
_cell.length_a   1.000
_cell.length_b   1.000
_cell.length_c   1.000
_cell.angle_alpha   90.00
_cell.angle_beta   90.00
_cell.angle_gamma   90.00
#
_symmetry.space_group_name_H-M   'P 1'
#
loop_
_entity.id
_entity.type
_entity.pdbx_description
1 polymer ?
#
loop_
_entity_poly.entity_id
_entity_poly.type
_entity_poly.pdbx_seq_one_letter_code
_entity_poly.pdbx_strand_id
1 'polypeptide(L)'
;MKSVSLSALMVASIISNFATGQTENPQLAPFLGPPKLDMQQCFLGERFPNIVVTQAGTVLLTWGNSQVRALRSEDGGRTWQEPITISKPGFQGGGTLVDETTGDILTFVEKGHPPAPITLYRSSDDGLTWKPEPMNLKPDSDGNLPSMHMNEHGVTLKKGIHKGRLLRPTRYYAGKNDPSKWPDHYTNAIYSDDHGKTWHTSDPFPENGTGEATLVELKDGRIYYNSRVHWQDRPKNTRRRAAYSDDGGETWKDWRIVDSLPDGHQHRSYGCMGGLTRLPVEEHDILVFSNIDTDQPKRERATVWASFDGGQTWPVKRLVYKGPSAYSSMNVGRYGTPSEGWIYLHFEGGPKGGSNVARFNLAWLLDGELTGDGEVPASFRSQ
;
A
#
# COMPACT_ATOMS: atom_id res chain seq x y z
N MET A 1 11.78 91.78 5.99
CA MET A 1 11.35 90.57 6.74
C MET A 1 11.22 89.45 5.73
N LYS A 2 12.18 88.59 5.70
CA LYS A 2 12.20 87.41 4.75
C LYS A 2 11.82 86.17 5.55
N SER A 3 10.73 85.50 5.17
CA SER A 3 10.32 84.25 5.76
C SER A 3 11.08 83.08 5.09
N VAL A 4 11.73 82.30 5.92
CA VAL A 4 12.42 81.05 5.51
C VAL A 4 11.43 79.91 5.70
N SER A 5 11.11 79.20 4.56
CA SER A 5 10.31 78.02 4.56
C SER A 5 11.21 76.80 4.72
N LEU A 6 10.99 76.00 5.75
CA LEU A 6 11.69 74.70 5.96
C LEU A 6 10.89 73.61 5.26
N SER A 7 11.45 73.02 4.22
CA SER A 7 10.90 71.82 3.58
C SER A 7 11.43 70.56 4.29
N ALA A 8 10.55 69.80 4.92
CA ALA A 8 10.88 68.50 5.50
C ALA A 8 10.86 67.42 4.40
N LEU A 9 12.02 66.80 4.21
CA LEU A 9 12.13 65.61 3.35
C LEU A 9 11.67 64.37 4.10
N MET A 10 10.55 63.79 3.71
CA MET A 10 10.16 62.45 4.14
C MET A 10 10.91 61.41 3.34
N VAL A 11 11.79 60.65 3.99
CA VAL A 11 12.39 59.46 3.45
C VAL A 11 11.43 58.29 3.72
N ALA A 12 10.72 57.83 2.69
CA ALA A 12 9.91 56.62 2.74
C ALA A 12 10.83 55.41 2.62
N SER A 13 11.05 54.68 3.71
CA SER A 13 11.70 53.38 3.72
C SER A 13 10.73 52.33 3.11
N ILE A 14 11.00 51.90 1.89
CA ILE A 14 10.34 50.74 1.26
C ILE A 14 10.96 49.51 1.90
N ILE A 15 10.27 48.89 2.84
CA ILE A 15 10.57 47.55 3.32
C ILE A 15 9.98 46.63 2.27
N SER A 16 10.84 46.11 1.36
CA SER A 16 10.50 45.00 0.48
C SER A 16 10.47 43.72 1.31
N ASN A 17 9.28 43.30 1.71
CA ASN A 17 9.04 41.95 2.20
C ASN A 17 9.27 41.01 1.02
N PHE A 18 10.46 40.45 0.90
CA PHE A 18 10.67 39.22 0.14
C PHE A 18 9.98 38.08 0.91
N ALA A 19 8.69 37.90 0.68
CA ALA A 19 8.05 36.64 0.93
C ALA A 19 8.68 35.63 -0.04
N THR A 20 9.56 34.78 0.46
CA THR A 20 10.00 33.58 -0.25
C THR A 20 8.78 32.66 -0.34
N GLY A 21 7.94 32.90 -1.35
CA GLY A 21 6.83 32.01 -1.67
C GLY A 21 7.38 30.68 -2.18
N GLN A 22 7.57 29.72 -1.27
CA GLN A 22 7.48 28.34 -1.69
C GLN A 22 6.04 28.15 -2.17
N THR A 23 5.85 27.97 -3.47
CA THR A 23 4.56 27.55 -4.02
C THR A 23 4.29 26.18 -3.42
N GLU A 24 3.37 26.12 -2.44
CA GLU A 24 2.89 24.86 -1.89
C GLU A 24 2.42 24.00 -3.07
N ASN A 25 2.93 22.77 -3.16
CA ASN A 25 2.47 21.83 -4.17
C ASN A 25 0.98 21.55 -3.88
N PRO A 26 0.04 21.96 -4.76
CA PRO A 26 -1.38 21.84 -4.50
C PRO A 26 -1.85 20.40 -4.31
N GLN A 27 -1.12 19.44 -4.87
CA GLN A 27 -1.41 18.02 -4.68
C GLN A 27 -0.98 17.50 -3.31
N LEU A 28 -0.01 18.13 -2.66
CA LEU A 28 0.48 17.72 -1.35
C LEU A 28 -0.29 18.39 -0.21
N ALA A 29 -0.80 19.61 -0.43
CA ALA A 29 -1.48 20.42 0.58
C ALA A 29 -2.58 19.66 1.37
N PRO A 30 -3.46 18.84 0.77
CA PRO A 30 -4.48 18.09 1.51
C PRO A 30 -3.89 17.11 2.55
N PHE A 31 -2.67 16.63 2.33
CA PHE A 31 -1.97 15.67 3.20
C PHE A 31 -1.18 16.35 4.33
N LEU A 32 -0.91 17.65 4.22
CA LEU A 32 -0.06 18.42 5.17
C LEU A 32 -0.90 19.29 6.09
N GLY A 33 -2.06 19.33 6.31
CA GLY A 33 -2.80 20.11 7.32
C GLY A 33 -2.44 19.69 8.75
N PRO A 34 -3.18 20.13 9.76
CA PRO A 34 -2.98 19.69 11.13
C PRO A 34 -2.91 18.16 11.24
N PRO A 35 -2.00 17.60 12.06
CA PRO A 35 -1.87 16.16 12.23
C PRO A 35 -3.19 15.50 12.63
N LYS A 36 -3.57 14.43 11.91
CA LYS A 36 -4.85 13.73 12.11
C LYS A 36 -4.62 12.24 12.15
N LEU A 37 -5.22 11.57 13.13
CA LEU A 37 -5.37 10.12 13.20
C LEU A 37 -6.77 9.80 13.73
N ASP A 38 -7.48 8.93 13.04
CA ASP A 38 -8.75 8.35 13.46
C ASP A 38 -8.70 6.83 13.24
N MET A 39 -9.29 6.04 14.15
CA MET A 39 -9.26 4.59 14.09
C MET A 39 -10.61 4.00 14.44
N GLN A 40 -11.12 3.10 13.59
CA GLN A 40 -12.41 2.46 13.76
C GLN A 40 -12.27 0.95 13.60
N GLN A 41 -13.02 0.20 14.42
CA GLN A 41 -13.18 -1.24 14.24
C GLN A 41 -14.20 -1.51 13.13
N CYS A 42 -13.82 -2.32 12.15
CA CYS A 42 -14.66 -2.58 10.98
C CYS A 42 -15.40 -3.92 11.05
N PHE A 43 -14.74 -4.99 11.49
CA PHE A 43 -15.37 -6.30 11.66
C PHE A 43 -14.68 -7.17 12.71
N LEU A 44 -15.43 -8.18 13.19
CA LEU A 44 -14.94 -9.22 14.10
C LEU A 44 -14.81 -10.56 13.36
N GLY A 45 -13.91 -11.41 13.83
CA GLY A 45 -13.63 -12.69 13.19
C GLY A 45 -13.01 -12.51 11.80
N GLU A 46 -12.85 -13.61 11.06
CA GLU A 46 -12.24 -13.61 9.72
C GLU A 46 -10.88 -12.90 9.65
N ARG A 47 -10.14 -13.10 8.60
CA ARG A 47 -8.78 -12.59 8.43
C ARG A 47 -8.60 -11.97 7.05
N PHE A 48 -7.39 -11.48 6.79
CA PHE A 48 -6.87 -11.05 5.50
C PHE A 48 -7.46 -9.73 5.02
N PRO A 49 -7.12 -8.64 5.72
CA PRO A 49 -7.57 -7.32 5.38
C PRO A 49 -6.98 -6.85 4.05
N ASN A 50 -7.79 -6.19 3.26
CA ASN A 50 -7.37 -5.43 2.11
C ASN A 50 -8.19 -4.15 1.97
N ILE A 51 -7.61 -3.08 1.44
CA ILE A 51 -8.24 -1.79 1.26
C ILE A 51 -7.86 -1.19 -0.10
N VAL A 52 -8.85 -0.66 -0.81
CA VAL A 52 -8.65 0.19 -1.99
C VAL A 52 -9.56 1.41 -1.90
N VAL A 53 -9.18 2.48 -2.60
CA VAL A 53 -10.04 3.65 -2.82
C VAL A 53 -10.41 3.68 -4.30
N THR A 54 -11.70 3.59 -4.59
CA THR A 54 -12.22 3.53 -5.96
C THR A 54 -12.07 4.88 -6.68
N GLN A 55 -12.35 4.92 -7.97
CA GLN A 55 -12.33 6.19 -8.72
C GLN A 55 -13.37 7.20 -8.20
N ALA A 56 -14.48 6.72 -7.69
CA ALA A 56 -15.51 7.57 -7.06
C ALA A 56 -15.08 8.11 -5.67
N GLY A 57 -13.95 7.63 -5.12
CA GLY A 57 -13.48 7.98 -3.78
C GLY A 57 -14.08 7.13 -2.68
N THR A 58 -14.84 6.09 -3.02
CA THR A 58 -15.35 5.12 -2.05
C THR A 58 -14.18 4.33 -1.45
N VAL A 59 -14.11 4.30 -0.13
CA VAL A 59 -13.18 3.46 0.61
C VAL A 59 -13.79 2.06 0.69
N LEU A 60 -13.14 1.09 0.07
CA LEU A 60 -13.62 -0.29 -0.03
C LEU A 60 -12.67 -1.23 0.69
N LEU A 61 -13.17 -1.91 1.71
CA LEU A 61 -12.48 -3.01 2.40
C LEU A 61 -12.93 -4.34 1.81
N THR A 62 -12.01 -5.28 1.67
CA THR A 62 -12.32 -6.68 1.42
C THR A 62 -11.58 -7.56 2.41
N TRP A 63 -12.19 -8.69 2.83
CA TRP A 63 -11.60 -9.63 3.78
C TRP A 63 -12.30 -11.00 3.76
N GLY A 64 -11.65 -11.99 4.35
CA GLY A 64 -12.31 -13.27 4.69
C GLY A 64 -11.47 -14.51 4.41
N ASN A 65 -11.65 -15.53 5.23
CA ASN A 65 -10.98 -16.82 5.08
C ASN A 65 -11.95 -18.02 5.00
N SER A 66 -13.24 -17.80 5.20
CA SER A 66 -14.31 -18.80 4.98
C SER A 66 -15.38 -18.28 4.01
N GLN A 67 -15.49 -16.99 3.90
CA GLN A 67 -16.27 -16.23 2.91
C GLN A 67 -15.55 -14.92 2.63
N VAL A 68 -15.68 -14.38 1.44
CA VAL A 68 -15.12 -13.09 1.08
C VAL A 68 -16.22 -12.04 1.09
N ARG A 69 -15.98 -10.95 1.82
CA ARG A 69 -16.92 -9.85 1.99
C ARG A 69 -16.28 -8.52 1.66
N ALA A 70 -17.13 -7.54 1.34
CA ALA A 70 -16.75 -6.15 1.17
C ALA A 70 -17.50 -5.25 2.15
N LEU A 71 -16.90 -4.12 2.50
CA LEU A 71 -17.48 -3.05 3.30
C LEU A 71 -17.14 -1.72 2.64
N ARG A 72 -18.13 -0.85 2.45
CA ARG A 72 -18.01 0.40 1.70
C ARG A 72 -18.23 1.62 2.58
N SER A 73 -17.48 2.69 2.31
CA SER A 73 -17.67 4.02 2.87
C SER A 73 -17.58 5.05 1.76
N GLU A 74 -18.62 5.87 1.60
CA GLU A 74 -18.67 6.94 0.61
C GLU A 74 -18.30 8.32 1.19
N ASP A 75 -18.05 8.38 2.49
CA ASP A 75 -17.75 9.62 3.23
C ASP A 75 -16.30 9.69 3.76
N GLY A 76 -15.39 8.99 3.07
CA GLY A 76 -13.97 8.98 3.43
C GLY A 76 -13.65 8.16 4.69
N GLY A 77 -14.42 7.11 4.96
CA GLY A 77 -14.21 6.22 6.10
C GLY A 77 -14.77 6.74 7.42
N ARG A 78 -15.72 7.66 7.40
CA ARG A 78 -16.41 8.12 8.63
C ARG A 78 -17.49 7.17 9.05
N THR A 79 -18.30 6.72 8.09
CA THR A 79 -19.36 5.72 8.29
C THR A 79 -19.23 4.58 7.29
N TRP A 80 -19.76 3.42 7.66
CA TRP A 80 -19.65 2.20 6.87
C TRP A 80 -21.05 1.65 6.59
N GLN A 81 -21.26 1.18 5.37
CA GLN A 81 -22.50 0.54 4.93
C GLN A 81 -22.56 -0.91 5.46
N GLU A 82 -23.67 -1.61 5.18
CA GLU A 82 -23.78 -3.03 5.53
C GLU A 82 -22.81 -3.89 4.70
N PRO A 83 -22.22 -4.93 5.29
CA PRO A 83 -21.29 -5.81 4.59
C PRO A 83 -21.93 -6.55 3.41
N ILE A 84 -21.26 -6.55 2.28
CA ILE A 84 -21.64 -7.25 1.04
C ILE A 84 -20.90 -8.58 0.98
N THR A 85 -21.58 -9.70 0.72
CA THR A 85 -20.94 -11.00 0.46
C THR A 85 -20.55 -11.09 -1.01
N ILE A 86 -19.24 -11.21 -1.28
CA ILE A 86 -18.70 -11.41 -2.63
C ILE A 86 -18.76 -12.90 -2.99
N SER A 87 -18.28 -13.76 -2.09
CA SER A 87 -18.25 -15.22 -2.31
C SER A 87 -18.44 -16.00 -1.02
N LYS A 88 -19.22 -17.07 -1.09
CA LYS A 88 -19.41 -18.03 0.02
C LYS A 88 -19.66 -19.44 -0.54
N PRO A 89 -18.78 -20.44 -0.28
CA PRO A 89 -17.50 -20.29 0.40
C PRO A 89 -16.51 -19.46 -0.40
N GLY A 90 -15.44 -18.99 0.25
CA GLY A 90 -14.40 -18.25 -0.41
C GLY A 90 -13.27 -17.91 0.56
N PHE A 91 -12.07 -17.81 0.01
CA PHE A 91 -10.87 -17.45 0.72
C PHE A 91 -10.27 -16.21 0.05
N GLN A 92 -10.06 -15.16 0.82
CA GLN A 92 -9.49 -13.92 0.30
C GLN A 92 -8.08 -14.19 -0.23
N GLY A 93 -7.95 -14.13 -1.55
CA GLY A 93 -6.71 -14.40 -2.26
C GLY A 93 -5.69 -13.25 -2.16
N GLY A 94 -5.93 -12.25 -1.33
CA GLY A 94 -5.10 -11.06 -1.24
C GLY A 94 -5.82 -9.87 -1.87
N GLY A 95 -5.02 -8.88 -2.34
CA GLY A 95 -5.53 -7.57 -2.66
C GLY A 95 -6.51 -7.47 -3.83
N THR A 96 -7.46 -6.62 -3.65
CA THR A 96 -8.37 -6.12 -4.67
C THR A 96 -7.62 -5.17 -5.61
N LEU A 97 -8.10 -4.97 -6.82
CA LEU A 97 -7.51 -4.06 -7.80
C LEU A 97 -8.62 -3.17 -8.39
N VAL A 98 -8.34 -1.89 -8.56
CA VAL A 98 -9.19 -0.96 -9.30
C VAL A 98 -8.60 -0.77 -10.69
N ASP A 99 -9.35 -1.13 -11.73
CA ASP A 99 -9.03 -0.75 -13.10
C ASP A 99 -9.38 0.73 -13.29
N GLU A 100 -8.39 1.60 -13.22
CA GLU A 100 -8.62 3.05 -13.33
C GLU A 100 -8.96 3.51 -14.76
N THR A 101 -8.93 2.61 -15.75
CA THR A 101 -9.35 2.89 -17.12
C THR A 101 -10.86 2.73 -17.28
N THR A 102 -11.42 1.69 -16.69
CA THR A 102 -12.85 1.36 -16.80
C THR A 102 -13.68 1.75 -15.58
N GLY A 103 -13.04 1.89 -14.40
CA GLY A 103 -13.68 2.04 -13.11
C GLY A 103 -14.08 0.72 -12.46
N ASP A 104 -13.85 -0.41 -13.12
CA ASP A 104 -14.15 -1.74 -12.58
C ASP A 104 -13.25 -2.07 -11.38
N ILE A 105 -13.81 -2.86 -10.48
CA ILE A 105 -13.08 -3.37 -9.32
C ILE A 105 -12.98 -4.88 -9.44
N LEU A 106 -11.75 -5.41 -9.32
CA LEU A 106 -11.46 -6.82 -9.45
C LEU A 106 -10.97 -7.38 -8.12
N THR A 107 -11.60 -8.45 -7.63
CA THR A 107 -11.11 -9.17 -6.45
C THR A 107 -10.91 -10.65 -6.76
N PHE A 108 -9.88 -11.24 -6.17
CA PHE A 108 -9.45 -12.59 -6.47
C PHE A 108 -9.82 -13.48 -5.29
N VAL A 109 -10.62 -14.51 -5.55
CA VAL A 109 -11.09 -15.45 -4.54
C VAL A 109 -10.53 -16.82 -4.83
N GLU A 110 -9.79 -17.38 -3.88
CA GLU A 110 -9.34 -18.76 -3.92
C GLU A 110 -10.40 -19.67 -3.28
N LYS A 111 -10.52 -20.89 -3.78
CA LYS A 111 -11.46 -21.86 -3.21
C LYS A 111 -11.11 -22.27 -1.78
N GLY A 112 -9.85 -22.08 -1.39
CA GLY A 112 -9.31 -22.39 -0.07
C GLY A 112 -7.85 -21.96 0.02
N HIS A 113 -7.13 -22.44 1.04
CA HIS A 113 -5.69 -22.17 1.17
C HIS A 113 -4.93 -22.72 -0.05
N PRO A 114 -3.98 -21.95 -0.64
CA PRO A 114 -3.27 -22.35 -1.86
C PRO A 114 -2.39 -23.61 -1.67
N PRO A 115 -2.07 -24.30 -2.80
CA PRO A 115 -2.58 -24.01 -4.15
C PRO A 115 -4.05 -24.42 -4.29
N ALA A 116 -4.86 -23.51 -4.81
CA ALA A 116 -6.31 -23.71 -4.98
C ALA A 116 -6.81 -23.00 -6.24
N PRO A 117 -7.93 -23.46 -6.84
CA PRO A 117 -8.55 -22.74 -7.96
C PRO A 117 -8.93 -21.31 -7.57
N ILE A 118 -8.72 -20.39 -8.51
CA ILE A 118 -8.98 -18.95 -8.36
C ILE A 118 -10.20 -18.59 -9.22
N THR A 119 -11.07 -17.75 -8.65
CA THR A 119 -12.17 -17.09 -9.37
C THR A 119 -11.96 -15.58 -9.27
N LEU A 120 -12.01 -14.90 -10.40
CA LEU A 120 -12.04 -13.43 -10.44
C LEU A 120 -13.49 -12.98 -10.22
N TYR A 121 -13.68 -12.02 -9.34
CA TYR A 121 -14.96 -11.33 -9.17
C TYR A 121 -14.80 -9.87 -9.60
N ARG A 122 -15.71 -9.42 -10.49
CA ARG A 122 -15.74 -8.05 -10.99
C ARG A 122 -16.95 -7.31 -10.46
N SER A 123 -16.75 -6.06 -10.10
CA SER A 123 -17.80 -5.07 -9.84
C SER A 123 -17.63 -3.90 -10.81
N SER A 124 -18.71 -3.53 -11.50
CA SER A 124 -18.76 -2.35 -12.38
C SER A 124 -19.71 -1.28 -11.83
N ASP A 125 -20.05 -1.35 -10.56
CA ASP A 125 -20.96 -0.45 -9.85
C ASP A 125 -20.39 0.01 -8.50
N ASP A 126 -19.10 0.30 -8.47
CA ASP A 126 -18.38 0.82 -7.31
C ASP A 126 -18.43 -0.12 -6.09
N GLY A 127 -18.42 -1.44 -6.33
CA GLY A 127 -18.36 -2.47 -5.28
C GLY A 127 -19.71 -2.86 -4.67
N LEU A 128 -20.83 -2.42 -5.26
CA LEU A 128 -22.18 -2.76 -4.78
C LEU A 128 -22.58 -4.18 -5.16
N THR A 129 -22.30 -4.62 -6.39
CA THR A 129 -22.55 -6.00 -6.83
C THR A 129 -21.31 -6.61 -7.46
N TRP A 130 -21.22 -7.95 -7.40
CA TRP A 130 -20.05 -8.70 -7.82
C TRP A 130 -20.45 -9.89 -8.69
N LYS A 131 -19.76 -10.06 -9.82
CA LYS A 131 -20.00 -11.17 -10.76
C LYS A 131 -18.74 -12.02 -10.89
N PRO A 132 -18.84 -13.35 -10.77
CA PRO A 132 -17.71 -14.24 -11.02
C PRO A 132 -17.38 -14.29 -12.50
N GLU A 133 -16.08 -14.28 -12.81
CA GLU A 133 -15.54 -14.45 -14.16
C GLU A 133 -14.45 -15.53 -14.17
N PRO A 134 -14.31 -16.30 -15.25
CA PRO A 134 -13.20 -17.23 -15.39
C PRO A 134 -11.89 -16.46 -15.50
N MET A 135 -10.85 -16.96 -14.82
CA MET A 135 -9.53 -16.36 -14.88
C MET A 135 -8.64 -17.11 -15.87
N ASN A 136 -8.24 -16.46 -16.96
CA ASN A 136 -7.24 -16.97 -17.90
C ASN A 136 -5.86 -16.53 -17.47
N LEU A 137 -5.17 -17.38 -16.69
CA LEU A 137 -3.87 -17.10 -16.09
C LEU A 137 -2.79 -17.93 -16.78
N LYS A 138 -1.73 -17.26 -17.25
CA LYS A 138 -0.54 -17.87 -17.83
C LYS A 138 0.53 -18.07 -16.77
N PRO A 139 1.29 -19.18 -16.84
CA PRO A 139 2.40 -19.43 -15.90
C PRO A 139 3.55 -18.44 -16.11
N ASP A 140 4.45 -18.40 -15.14
CA ASP A 140 5.73 -17.69 -15.23
C ASP A 140 6.75 -18.43 -16.13
N SER A 141 7.97 -17.89 -16.24
CA SER A 141 9.05 -18.47 -17.05
C SER A 141 9.51 -19.85 -16.57
N ASP A 142 9.28 -20.18 -15.30
CA ASP A 142 9.57 -21.52 -14.75
C ASP A 142 8.42 -22.52 -14.95
N GLY A 143 7.32 -22.10 -15.57
CA GLY A 143 6.13 -22.90 -15.81
C GLY A 143 5.18 -22.99 -14.61
N ASN A 144 5.35 -22.20 -13.59
CA ASN A 144 4.56 -22.21 -12.37
C ASN A 144 3.39 -21.22 -12.43
N LEU A 145 2.21 -21.68 -11.98
CA LEU A 145 1.06 -20.80 -11.80
C LEU A 145 1.14 -20.13 -10.42
N PRO A 146 0.95 -18.80 -10.33
CA PRO A 146 0.94 -18.10 -9.05
C PRO A 146 -0.36 -18.32 -8.28
N SER A 147 -0.26 -18.16 -6.97
CA SER A 147 -1.37 -17.99 -6.03
C SER A 147 -1.55 -16.51 -5.74
N MET A 148 -2.80 -16.13 -5.46
CA MET A 148 -3.13 -14.76 -5.05
C MET A 148 -2.91 -14.51 -3.55
N HIS A 149 -2.66 -15.57 -2.80
CA HIS A 149 -2.69 -15.63 -1.35
C HIS A 149 -1.79 -14.62 -0.65
N MET A 150 -2.37 -13.82 0.22
CA MET A 150 -1.67 -12.89 1.12
C MET A 150 -0.76 -11.89 0.38
N ASN A 151 -1.18 -11.35 -0.73
CA ASN A 151 -0.50 -10.24 -1.39
C ASN A 151 -1.36 -8.98 -1.33
N GLU A 152 -0.70 -7.83 -1.43
CA GLU A 152 -1.36 -6.52 -1.39
C GLU A 152 -2.19 -6.27 -2.64
N HIS A 153 -2.96 -5.20 -2.65
CA HIS A 153 -3.74 -4.77 -3.81
C HIS A 153 -2.87 -4.53 -5.05
N GLY A 154 -3.48 -4.58 -6.22
CA GLY A 154 -2.86 -4.19 -7.47
C GLY A 154 -3.01 -2.71 -7.78
N VAL A 155 -2.37 -2.30 -8.87
CA VAL A 155 -2.40 -0.94 -9.41
C VAL A 155 -2.73 -0.95 -10.90
N THR A 156 -3.31 0.14 -11.41
CA THR A 156 -3.34 0.44 -12.84
C THR A 156 -2.16 1.35 -13.16
N LEU A 157 -1.28 0.94 -14.06
CA LEU A 157 -0.12 1.74 -14.46
C LEU A 157 -0.56 3.02 -15.19
N LYS A 158 0.07 4.14 -14.86
CA LYS A 158 -0.27 5.48 -15.38
C LYS A 158 0.78 6.04 -16.33
N LYS A 159 1.98 5.45 -16.36
CA LYS A 159 3.14 5.96 -17.07
C LYS A 159 3.61 4.99 -18.16
N GLY A 160 4.41 5.53 -19.07
CA GLY A 160 5.13 4.74 -20.08
C GLY A 160 4.26 4.02 -21.10
N ILE A 161 4.86 3.05 -21.76
CA ILE A 161 4.23 2.26 -22.83
C ILE A 161 3.19 1.27 -22.31
N HIS A 162 3.23 0.94 -21.02
CA HIS A 162 2.30 0.03 -20.36
C HIS A 162 1.16 0.77 -19.62
N LYS A 163 0.93 2.04 -19.94
CA LYS A 163 -0.20 2.80 -19.37
C LYS A 163 -1.53 2.08 -19.59
N GLY A 164 -2.28 1.87 -18.50
CA GLY A 164 -3.54 1.12 -18.49
C GLY A 164 -3.37 -0.35 -18.10
N ARG A 165 -2.15 -0.87 -18.05
CA ARG A 165 -1.88 -2.23 -17.55
C ARG A 165 -2.33 -2.36 -16.11
N LEU A 166 -3.02 -3.44 -15.82
CA LEU A 166 -3.31 -3.88 -14.47
C LEU A 166 -2.12 -4.71 -13.98
N LEU A 167 -1.57 -4.38 -12.83
CA LEU A 167 -0.43 -5.09 -12.25
C LEU A 167 -0.71 -5.40 -10.78
N ARG A 168 -0.44 -6.64 -10.35
CA ARG A 168 -0.73 -7.10 -9.00
C ARG A 168 0.35 -8.04 -8.47
N PRO A 169 0.82 -7.90 -7.21
CA PRO A 169 1.76 -8.85 -6.61
C PRO A 169 1.08 -10.18 -6.37
N THR A 170 1.85 -11.26 -6.56
CA THR A 170 1.44 -12.65 -6.36
C THR A 170 2.61 -13.47 -5.83
N ARG A 171 2.44 -14.77 -5.68
CA ARG A 171 3.51 -15.67 -5.25
C ARG A 171 3.32 -17.06 -5.83
N TYR A 172 4.40 -17.73 -6.15
CA TYR A 172 4.40 -19.18 -6.30
C TYR A 172 4.35 -19.83 -4.93
N TYR A 173 3.39 -20.72 -4.73
CA TYR A 173 3.20 -21.45 -3.48
C TYR A 173 3.53 -22.93 -3.69
N ALA A 174 4.77 -23.31 -3.38
CA ALA A 174 5.24 -24.69 -3.54
C ALA A 174 4.55 -25.61 -2.51
N GLY A 175 3.93 -26.67 -3.01
CA GLY A 175 3.25 -27.64 -2.15
C GLY A 175 2.01 -27.08 -1.45
N LYS A 176 1.50 -27.82 -0.50
CA LYS A 176 0.42 -27.40 0.39
C LYS A 176 1.10 -26.84 1.64
N ASN A 177 0.59 -25.86 2.31
CA ASN A 177 1.09 -25.24 3.56
C ASN A 177 2.10 -26.09 4.38
N ASP A 178 3.15 -26.53 3.72
CA ASP A 178 4.22 -27.37 4.25
C ASP A 178 5.47 -26.49 4.49
N PRO A 179 5.87 -26.28 5.75
CA PRO A 179 7.04 -25.47 6.08
C PRO A 179 8.34 -25.92 5.39
N SER A 180 8.48 -27.22 5.09
CA SER A 180 9.65 -27.74 4.36
C SER A 180 9.76 -27.22 2.92
N LYS A 181 8.67 -26.72 2.37
CA LYS A 181 8.59 -26.14 1.02
C LYS A 181 8.66 -24.63 0.97
N TRP A 182 8.67 -23.95 2.11
CA TRP A 182 8.77 -22.49 2.13
C TRP A 182 10.05 -21.92 1.51
N PRO A 183 11.22 -22.60 1.57
CA PRO A 183 12.39 -22.17 0.82
C PRO A 183 12.20 -22.15 -0.70
N ASP A 184 11.27 -22.95 -1.24
CA ASP A 184 10.98 -23.05 -2.67
C ASP A 184 9.95 -22.01 -3.13
N HIS A 185 9.31 -21.27 -2.21
CA HIS A 185 8.39 -20.17 -2.55
C HIS A 185 9.16 -18.99 -3.11
N TYR A 186 8.52 -18.25 -4.00
CA TYR A 186 8.97 -16.94 -4.43
C TYR A 186 7.78 -16.03 -4.76
N THR A 187 7.98 -14.74 -4.65
CA THR A 187 7.01 -13.77 -5.16
C THR A 187 7.23 -13.51 -6.64
N ASN A 188 6.17 -13.12 -7.31
CA ASN A 188 6.12 -12.64 -8.68
C ASN A 188 4.98 -11.62 -8.78
N ALA A 189 4.57 -11.25 -9.97
CA ALA A 189 3.40 -10.41 -10.22
C ALA A 189 2.58 -11.01 -11.36
N ILE A 190 1.29 -10.65 -11.41
CA ILE A 190 0.49 -10.86 -12.59
C ILE A 190 0.10 -9.53 -13.20
N TYR A 191 0.04 -9.49 -14.53
CA TYR A 191 -0.36 -8.30 -15.27
C TYR A 191 -1.33 -8.62 -16.40
N SER A 192 -2.14 -7.62 -16.74
CA SER A 192 -3.14 -7.70 -17.81
C SER A 192 -3.17 -6.40 -18.60
N ASP A 193 -3.14 -6.50 -19.93
CA ASP A 193 -3.25 -5.40 -20.87
C ASP A 193 -4.64 -5.31 -21.52
N ASP A 194 -5.58 -6.17 -21.09
CA ASP A 194 -6.92 -6.33 -21.66
C ASP A 194 -8.04 -6.27 -20.61
N HIS A 195 -7.81 -5.46 -19.55
CA HIS A 195 -8.78 -5.24 -18.45
C HIS A 195 -9.13 -6.52 -17.67
N GLY A 196 -8.16 -7.40 -17.49
CA GLY A 196 -8.29 -8.60 -16.67
C GLY A 196 -8.91 -9.82 -17.39
N LYS A 197 -9.03 -9.80 -18.72
CA LYS A 197 -9.49 -10.98 -19.48
C LYS A 197 -8.42 -12.04 -19.59
N THR A 198 -7.17 -11.61 -19.81
CA THR A 198 -5.98 -12.46 -19.81
C THR A 198 -4.95 -11.93 -18.83
N TRP A 199 -4.39 -12.82 -18.03
CA TRP A 199 -3.35 -12.52 -17.07
C TRP A 199 -2.06 -13.27 -17.42
N HIS A 200 -0.96 -12.53 -17.44
CA HIS A 200 0.40 -13.03 -17.58
C HIS A 200 1.09 -12.98 -16.24
N THR A 201 2.03 -13.87 -16.01
CA THR A 201 2.85 -13.89 -14.79
C THR A 201 4.25 -13.39 -15.13
N SER A 202 4.78 -12.51 -14.29
CA SER A 202 6.15 -12.00 -14.38
C SER A 202 7.17 -13.10 -14.11
N ASP A 203 8.42 -12.82 -14.42
CA ASP A 203 9.53 -13.63 -13.91
C ASP A 203 9.51 -13.71 -12.38
N PRO A 204 10.07 -14.79 -11.80
CA PRO A 204 10.26 -14.91 -10.36
C PRO A 204 11.04 -13.74 -9.77
N PHE A 205 10.70 -13.36 -8.55
CA PHE A 205 11.51 -12.42 -7.76
C PHE A 205 12.93 -12.99 -7.56
N PRO A 206 13.98 -12.16 -7.57
CA PRO A 206 15.38 -12.65 -7.55
C PRO A 206 15.83 -13.38 -6.27
N GLU A 207 14.91 -13.72 -5.38
CA GLU A 207 15.20 -14.45 -4.14
C GLU A 207 14.08 -15.40 -3.78
N ASN A 208 14.41 -16.68 -3.58
CA ASN A 208 13.51 -17.68 -3.05
C ASN A 208 13.27 -17.51 -1.54
N GLY A 209 12.26 -18.19 -0.99
CA GLY A 209 11.83 -18.04 0.39
C GLY A 209 11.07 -16.73 0.64
N THR A 210 10.73 -16.00 -0.42
CA THR A 210 9.87 -14.81 -0.38
C THR A 210 8.38 -15.20 -0.44
N GLY A 211 7.50 -14.30 -0.06
CA GLY A 211 6.09 -14.67 0.12
C GLY A 211 5.11 -13.53 -0.16
N GLU A 212 4.64 -12.91 0.87
CA GLU A 212 3.63 -11.85 0.79
C GLU A 212 4.26 -10.53 0.36
N ALA A 213 3.75 -9.95 -0.73
CA ALA A 213 4.37 -8.80 -1.39
C ALA A 213 3.39 -7.66 -1.66
N THR A 214 3.97 -6.51 -1.98
CA THR A 214 3.28 -5.28 -2.32
C THR A 214 4.08 -4.51 -3.37
N LEU A 215 3.44 -3.68 -4.17
CA LEU A 215 4.08 -2.89 -5.21
C LEU A 215 3.38 -1.55 -5.44
N VAL A 216 4.13 -0.59 -5.99
CA VAL A 216 3.60 0.69 -6.47
C VAL A 216 4.34 1.14 -7.73
N GLU A 217 3.67 1.90 -8.58
CA GLU A 217 4.30 2.62 -9.69
C GLU A 217 4.90 3.93 -9.18
N LEU A 218 6.16 4.20 -9.48
CA LEU A 218 6.88 5.43 -9.17
C LEU A 218 6.58 6.54 -10.21
N LYS A 219 6.98 7.77 -9.91
CA LYS A 219 6.74 8.93 -10.80
C LYS A 219 7.40 8.81 -12.17
N ASP A 220 8.48 8.06 -12.27
CA ASP A 220 9.23 7.79 -13.51
C ASP A 220 8.71 6.57 -14.27
N GLY A 221 7.68 5.88 -13.76
CA GLY A 221 7.07 4.69 -14.36
C GLY A 221 7.71 3.38 -13.95
N ARG A 222 8.80 3.40 -13.18
CA ARG A 222 9.33 2.16 -12.58
C ARG A 222 8.36 1.61 -11.54
N ILE A 223 8.40 0.31 -11.36
CA ILE A 223 7.67 -0.36 -10.28
C ILE A 223 8.63 -0.62 -9.12
N TYR A 224 8.27 -0.15 -7.93
CA TYR A 224 8.90 -0.57 -6.70
C TYR A 224 8.15 -1.77 -6.14
N TYR A 225 8.85 -2.86 -5.91
CA TYR A 225 8.31 -4.12 -5.37
C TYR A 225 8.92 -4.41 -4.01
N ASN A 226 8.10 -4.81 -3.04
CA ASN A 226 8.55 -5.09 -1.68
C ASN A 226 7.94 -6.39 -1.17
N SER A 227 8.77 -7.37 -0.79
CA SER A 227 8.36 -8.70 -0.40
C SER A 227 8.77 -9.07 1.02
N ARG A 228 7.94 -9.88 1.66
CA ARG A 228 8.24 -10.59 2.89
C ARG A 228 9.19 -11.75 2.63
N VAL A 229 10.05 -12.07 3.62
CA VAL A 229 10.75 -13.35 3.73
C VAL A 229 9.88 -14.32 4.52
N HIS A 230 9.49 -15.42 3.89
CA HIS A 230 8.59 -16.41 4.50
C HIS A 230 9.34 -17.63 5.08
N TRP A 231 10.60 -17.81 4.75
CA TRP A 231 11.40 -18.95 5.19
C TRP A 231 11.84 -18.81 6.66
N GLN A 232 11.42 -19.77 7.51
CA GLN A 232 11.64 -19.72 8.97
C GLN A 232 13.08 -20.00 9.41
N ASP A 233 13.81 -20.83 8.67
CA ASP A 233 15.14 -21.28 9.07
C ASP A 233 16.26 -20.35 8.59
N ARG A 234 15.90 -19.23 7.99
CA ARG A 234 16.85 -18.25 7.50
C ARG A 234 17.48 -17.50 8.67
N PRO A 235 18.76 -17.73 8.98
CA PRO A 235 19.37 -17.06 10.12
C PRO A 235 19.50 -15.56 9.86
N LYS A 236 19.01 -14.77 10.79
CA LYS A 236 19.44 -13.42 11.10
C LYS A 236 19.06 -12.25 10.21
N ASN A 237 18.26 -12.38 9.16
CA ASN A 237 17.84 -11.17 8.43
C ASN A 237 16.37 -11.22 8.00
N THR A 238 15.48 -11.08 8.97
CA THR A 238 14.03 -10.92 8.73
C THR A 238 13.72 -9.45 8.40
N ARG A 239 14.36 -8.96 7.32
CA ARG A 239 14.08 -7.65 6.74
C ARG A 239 13.32 -7.82 5.44
N ARG A 240 12.64 -6.77 5.02
CA ARG A 240 11.93 -6.76 3.74
C ARG A 240 12.93 -6.86 2.57
N ARG A 241 12.46 -7.41 1.47
CA ARG A 241 13.19 -7.50 0.19
C ARG A 241 12.56 -6.56 -0.80
N ALA A 242 13.38 -5.78 -1.50
CA ALA A 242 12.89 -4.89 -2.54
C ALA A 242 13.59 -5.16 -3.87
N ALA A 243 12.88 -4.90 -4.96
CA ALA A 243 13.39 -4.87 -6.32
C ALA A 243 12.63 -3.83 -7.13
N TYR A 244 13.13 -3.53 -8.33
CA TYR A 244 12.48 -2.62 -9.26
C TYR A 244 12.21 -3.31 -10.60
N SER A 245 11.26 -2.77 -11.35
CA SER A 245 11.00 -3.15 -12.74
C SER A 245 10.89 -1.89 -13.60
N ASP A 246 11.47 -1.94 -14.81
CA ASP A 246 11.38 -0.87 -15.82
C ASP A 246 10.47 -1.25 -16.98
N ASP A 247 9.99 -2.47 -17.03
CA ASP A 247 9.21 -3.07 -18.12
C ASP A 247 7.74 -3.31 -17.74
N GLY A 248 7.22 -2.54 -16.79
CA GLY A 248 5.83 -2.66 -16.35
C GLY A 248 5.52 -3.90 -15.54
N GLY A 249 6.50 -4.43 -14.82
CA GLY A 249 6.35 -5.54 -13.89
C GLY A 249 6.55 -6.92 -14.50
N GLU A 250 7.22 -7.03 -15.66
CA GLU A 250 7.53 -8.32 -16.31
C GLU A 250 8.79 -8.96 -15.71
N THR A 251 9.84 -8.15 -15.44
CA THR A 251 11.10 -8.62 -14.85
C THR A 251 11.54 -7.73 -13.69
N TRP A 252 12.44 -8.25 -12.83
CA TRP A 252 12.87 -7.62 -11.60
C TRP A 252 14.37 -7.43 -11.57
N LYS A 253 14.83 -6.23 -11.14
CA LYS A 253 16.23 -5.85 -11.03
C LYS A 253 16.51 -5.07 -9.75
N ASP A 254 17.79 -4.75 -9.48
CA ASP A 254 18.23 -3.94 -8.35
C ASP A 254 17.73 -4.50 -7.01
N TRP A 255 17.75 -5.84 -6.89
CA TRP A 255 17.35 -6.53 -5.67
C TRP A 255 18.19 -6.09 -4.48
N ARG A 256 17.54 -5.86 -3.34
CA ARG A 256 18.22 -5.51 -2.10
C ARG A 256 17.43 -5.90 -0.85
N ILE A 257 18.15 -5.96 0.27
CA ILE A 257 17.56 -6.02 1.62
C ILE A 257 17.26 -4.59 2.05
N VAL A 258 16.09 -4.36 2.65
CA VAL A 258 15.69 -3.06 3.19
C VAL A 258 15.86 -3.09 4.70
N ASP A 259 17.02 -2.66 5.19
CA ASP A 259 17.42 -2.82 6.60
C ASP A 259 16.52 -2.04 7.58
N SER A 260 15.94 -0.94 7.14
CA SER A 260 15.02 -0.11 7.93
C SER A 260 13.60 -0.68 8.08
N LEU A 261 13.21 -1.65 7.21
CA LEU A 261 11.88 -2.24 7.24
C LEU A 261 11.91 -3.64 7.87
N PRO A 262 11.35 -3.81 9.08
CA PRO A 262 11.30 -5.11 9.73
C PRO A 262 10.30 -6.04 9.03
N ASP A 263 10.58 -7.34 9.11
CA ASP A 263 9.68 -8.40 8.70
C ASP A 263 9.39 -9.36 9.86
N GLY A 264 9.07 -8.79 11.00
CA GLY A 264 8.84 -9.47 12.26
C GLY A 264 10.12 -9.64 13.08
N HIS A 265 10.07 -10.58 14.02
CA HIS A 265 11.15 -10.84 14.95
C HIS A 265 12.41 -11.36 14.26
N GLN A 266 13.58 -10.78 14.57
CA GLN A 266 14.84 -11.07 13.87
C GLN A 266 15.36 -12.51 14.03
N HIS A 267 14.85 -13.26 14.99
CA HIS A 267 15.25 -14.65 15.25
C HIS A 267 14.24 -15.69 14.77
N ARG A 268 13.12 -15.25 14.20
CA ARG A 268 12.05 -16.12 13.67
C ARG A 268 11.40 -15.44 12.48
N SER A 269 11.19 -16.17 11.41
CA SER A 269 10.39 -15.70 10.27
C SER A 269 8.91 -15.66 10.67
N TYR A 270 8.50 -14.63 11.38
CA TYR A 270 7.14 -14.44 11.83
C TYR A 270 6.57 -13.09 11.38
N GLY A 271 7.02 -12.63 10.23
CA GLY A 271 6.56 -11.40 9.61
C GLY A 271 5.10 -11.44 9.18
N CYS A 272 4.67 -10.36 8.58
CA CYS A 272 3.31 -10.17 8.09
C CYS A 272 3.30 -9.67 6.65
N MET A 273 2.19 -9.89 5.95
CA MET A 273 1.86 -9.05 4.80
C MET A 273 1.84 -7.60 5.28
N GLY A 274 2.59 -6.75 4.61
CA GLY A 274 2.63 -5.31 4.84
C GLY A 274 1.90 -4.57 3.73
N GLY A 275 1.25 -3.47 4.07
CA GLY A 275 0.64 -2.56 3.10
C GLY A 275 1.65 -1.57 2.54
N LEU A 276 1.42 -1.12 1.30
CA LEU A 276 2.21 -0.08 0.66
C LEU A 276 1.30 0.76 -0.22
N THR A 277 1.48 2.07 -0.14
CA THR A 277 0.82 3.00 -1.06
C THR A 277 1.76 4.14 -1.44
N ARG A 278 1.55 4.73 -2.60
CA ARG A 278 2.21 5.97 -3.04
C ARG A 278 1.21 7.11 -3.01
N LEU A 279 1.57 8.24 -2.42
CA LEU A 279 0.74 9.43 -2.46
C LEU A 279 0.57 9.90 -3.92
N PRO A 280 -0.61 10.37 -4.32
CA PRO A 280 -0.89 10.81 -5.69
C PRO A 280 -0.30 12.20 -6.00
N VAL A 281 0.98 12.38 -5.68
CA VAL A 281 1.74 13.61 -5.91
C VAL A 281 2.70 13.36 -7.07
N GLU A 282 2.54 14.08 -8.18
CA GLU A 282 3.32 13.80 -9.39
C GLU A 282 4.80 14.12 -9.25
N GLU A 283 5.14 15.19 -8.53
CA GLU A 283 6.50 15.68 -8.36
C GLU A 283 7.37 14.83 -7.42
N HIS A 284 6.73 13.99 -6.57
CA HIS A 284 7.40 13.28 -5.50
C HIS A 284 7.02 11.80 -5.43
N ASP A 285 7.99 10.95 -5.14
CA ASP A 285 7.76 9.55 -4.79
C ASP A 285 7.66 9.40 -3.27
N ILE A 286 6.51 9.83 -2.71
CA ILE A 286 6.21 9.65 -1.29
C ILE A 286 5.51 8.31 -1.13
N LEU A 287 6.22 7.33 -0.55
CA LEU A 287 5.69 6.01 -0.25
C LEU A 287 5.37 5.91 1.23
N VAL A 288 4.28 5.22 1.56
CA VAL A 288 3.95 4.86 2.94
C VAL A 288 3.79 3.35 3.01
N PHE A 289 4.56 2.73 3.90
CA PHE A 289 4.58 1.29 4.14
C PHE A 289 4.06 0.98 5.55
N SER A 290 3.38 -0.14 5.74
CA SER A 290 2.91 -0.61 7.04
C SER A 290 3.35 -2.03 7.34
N ASN A 291 3.69 -2.30 8.59
CA ASN A 291 3.94 -3.64 9.12
C ASN A 291 3.89 -3.62 10.65
N ILE A 292 4.14 -4.76 11.26
CA ILE A 292 4.43 -4.86 12.69
C ILE A 292 5.89 -4.45 12.97
N ASP A 293 6.11 -3.67 14.03
CA ASP A 293 7.44 -3.22 14.48
C ASP A 293 7.71 -3.75 15.89
N THR A 294 8.14 -5.01 15.97
CA THR A 294 8.36 -5.69 17.23
C THR A 294 9.66 -6.48 17.24
N ASP A 295 10.34 -6.49 18.37
CA ASP A 295 11.49 -7.33 18.69
C ASP A 295 11.07 -8.60 19.46
N GLN A 296 9.77 -8.75 19.74
CA GLN A 296 9.21 -9.86 20.47
C GLN A 296 8.71 -10.96 19.53
N PRO A 297 8.69 -12.25 19.97
CA PRO A 297 8.20 -13.37 19.17
C PRO A 297 6.65 -13.41 19.09
N LYS A 298 6.03 -12.27 18.87
CA LYS A 298 4.59 -12.09 18.73
C LYS A 298 4.29 -10.98 17.72
N ARG A 299 3.09 -10.99 17.18
CA ARG A 299 2.61 -9.97 16.24
C ARG A 299 1.90 -8.86 17.00
N GLU A 300 2.52 -7.70 17.04
CA GLU A 300 2.00 -6.49 17.68
C GLU A 300 2.63 -5.25 17.08
N ARG A 301 2.18 -4.06 17.51
CA ARG A 301 2.75 -2.75 17.15
C ARG A 301 2.62 -2.45 15.66
N ALA A 302 1.36 -2.32 15.19
CA ALA A 302 1.11 -1.80 13.85
C ALA A 302 1.75 -0.43 13.69
N THR A 303 2.71 -0.32 12.78
CA THR A 303 3.55 0.85 12.55
C THR A 303 3.54 1.19 11.07
N VAL A 304 3.71 2.46 10.75
CA VAL A 304 3.86 2.97 9.38
C VAL A 304 5.20 3.68 9.21
N TRP A 305 5.77 3.57 8.01
CA TRP A 305 7.02 4.23 7.60
C TRP A 305 6.75 5.10 6.38
N ALA A 306 7.51 6.18 6.19
CA ALA A 306 7.51 6.95 4.95
C ALA A 306 8.89 6.97 4.29
N SER A 307 8.86 6.91 2.97
CA SER A 307 9.99 7.16 2.06
C SER A 307 9.66 8.34 1.17
N PHE A 308 10.69 9.13 0.80
CA PHE A 308 10.56 10.31 -0.05
C PHE A 308 11.39 10.22 -1.33
N ASP A 309 12.01 9.07 -1.56
CA ASP A 309 12.98 8.80 -2.65
C ASP A 309 12.65 7.50 -3.41
N GLY A 310 11.39 7.13 -3.46
CA GLY A 310 10.93 5.94 -4.19
C GLY A 310 11.33 4.63 -3.53
N GLY A 311 11.38 4.60 -2.19
CA GLY A 311 11.65 3.40 -1.40
C GLY A 311 13.14 3.11 -1.18
N GLN A 312 14.05 4.04 -1.52
CA GLN A 312 15.48 3.88 -1.28
C GLN A 312 15.79 3.96 0.22
N THR A 313 15.26 4.98 0.90
CA THR A 313 15.37 5.15 2.35
C THR A 313 14.01 5.34 3.01
N TRP A 314 13.93 5.10 4.31
CA TRP A 314 12.70 5.16 5.11
C TRP A 314 12.94 5.96 6.38
N PRO A 315 13.13 7.30 6.28
CA PRO A 315 13.66 8.15 7.36
C PRO A 315 12.75 8.36 8.55
N VAL A 316 11.44 8.13 8.42
CA VAL A 316 10.49 8.36 9.52
C VAL A 316 9.53 7.19 9.66
N LYS A 317 9.19 6.86 10.90
CA LYS A 317 8.16 5.89 11.26
C LYS A 317 7.26 6.41 12.37
N ARG A 318 6.02 5.90 12.41
CA ARG A 318 5.10 6.22 13.52
C ARG A 318 4.25 5.01 13.90
N LEU A 319 4.16 4.77 15.22
CA LEU A 319 3.31 3.73 15.78
C LEU A 319 1.83 4.14 15.67
N VAL A 320 1.03 3.29 15.02
CA VAL A 320 -0.44 3.47 14.90
C VAL A 320 -1.15 2.82 16.07
N TYR A 321 -0.80 1.56 16.39
CA TYR A 321 -1.44 0.82 17.47
C TYR A 321 -0.45 -0.10 18.19
N LYS A 322 -0.37 0.04 19.52
CA LYS A 322 0.63 -0.66 20.34
C LYS A 322 0.31 -2.15 20.56
N GLY A 323 -0.96 -2.53 20.55
CA GLY A 323 -1.40 -3.87 20.94
C GLY A 323 -1.25 -4.92 19.84
N PRO A 324 -1.86 -6.10 20.01
CA PRO A 324 -1.85 -7.18 19.04
C PRO A 324 -2.30 -6.68 17.66
N SER A 325 -1.47 -6.93 16.64
CA SER A 325 -1.74 -6.54 15.27
C SER A 325 -0.98 -7.47 14.33
N ALA A 326 -1.49 -7.69 13.12
CA ALA A 326 -0.89 -8.61 12.19
C ALA A 326 -0.89 -8.04 10.76
N TYR A 327 -1.52 -8.73 9.83
CA TYR A 327 -1.55 -8.34 8.42
C TYR A 327 -2.16 -6.96 8.21
N SER A 328 -1.64 -6.22 7.24
CA SER A 328 -2.08 -4.88 6.94
C SER A 328 -2.08 -4.59 5.45
N SER A 329 -2.95 -3.69 5.04
CA SER A 329 -3.11 -3.20 3.67
C SER A 329 -3.30 -1.70 3.71
N MET A 330 -2.77 -0.99 2.72
CA MET A 330 -2.81 0.47 2.67
C MET A 330 -3.32 0.99 1.34
N ASN A 331 -4.01 2.11 1.38
CA ASN A 331 -4.34 2.88 0.18
C ASN A 331 -4.44 4.37 0.53
N VAL A 332 -4.57 5.21 -0.48
CA VAL A 332 -4.62 6.66 -0.33
C VAL A 332 -5.88 7.23 -0.95
N GLY A 333 -6.39 8.31 -0.36
CA GLY A 333 -7.58 9.01 -0.83
C GLY A 333 -7.39 9.71 -2.17
N ARG A 334 -8.51 10.02 -2.82
CA ARG A 334 -8.56 10.61 -4.14
C ARG A 334 -8.95 12.08 -4.09
N TYR A 335 -8.30 12.88 -4.91
CA TYR A 335 -8.60 14.32 -5.04
C TYR A 335 -10.07 14.57 -5.41
N GLY A 336 -10.64 15.63 -4.84
CA GLY A 336 -11.99 16.06 -5.09
C GLY A 336 -13.06 15.12 -4.52
N THR A 337 -12.70 14.19 -3.66
CA THR A 337 -13.62 13.25 -3.00
C THR A 337 -13.57 13.36 -1.48
N PRO A 338 -14.53 12.80 -0.73
CA PRO A 338 -14.47 12.77 0.73
C PRO A 338 -13.25 12.05 1.31
N SER A 339 -12.53 11.25 0.50
CA SER A 339 -11.31 10.56 0.89
C SER A 339 -10.04 11.40 0.73
N GLU A 340 -10.11 12.59 0.15
CA GLU A 340 -8.96 13.45 -0.11
C GLU A 340 -8.15 13.77 1.14
N GLY A 341 -6.81 13.71 1.01
CA GLY A 341 -5.86 14.00 2.09
C GLY A 341 -5.70 12.90 3.13
N TRP A 342 -6.42 11.78 3.00
CA TRP A 342 -6.32 10.66 3.91
C TRP A 342 -5.44 9.55 3.36
N ILE A 343 -4.66 8.94 4.24
CA ILE A 343 -3.94 7.68 4.05
C ILE A 343 -4.65 6.66 4.93
N TYR A 344 -4.99 5.52 4.36
CA TYR A 344 -5.76 4.48 5.02
C TYR A 344 -4.88 3.26 5.31
N LEU A 345 -5.03 2.71 6.51
CA LEU A 345 -4.42 1.46 6.95
C LEU A 345 -5.50 0.53 7.47
N HIS A 346 -5.74 -0.58 6.76
CA HIS A 346 -6.61 -1.66 7.21
C HIS A 346 -5.74 -2.78 7.79
N PHE A 347 -5.91 -3.14 9.07
CA PHE A 347 -5.03 -4.10 9.73
C PHE A 347 -5.77 -5.06 10.66
N GLU A 348 -5.26 -6.28 10.78
CA GLU A 348 -5.72 -7.27 11.75
C GLU A 348 -5.34 -6.85 13.17
N GLY A 349 -6.25 -7.02 14.15
CA GLY A 349 -6.03 -6.70 15.56
C GLY A 349 -6.84 -5.50 16.03
N GLY A 350 -6.23 -4.67 16.86
CA GLY A 350 -6.90 -3.54 17.48
C GLY A 350 -7.46 -3.86 18.88
N PRO A 351 -8.09 -2.88 19.56
CA PRO A 351 -8.47 -2.99 20.97
C PRO A 351 -9.43 -4.14 21.31
N LYS A 352 -10.23 -4.58 20.33
CA LYS A 352 -11.22 -5.65 20.49
C LYS A 352 -10.93 -6.87 19.60
N GLY A 353 -9.71 -6.95 19.02
CA GLY A 353 -9.41 -7.95 17.99
C GLY A 353 -10.13 -7.65 16.68
N GLY A 354 -10.19 -8.64 15.78
CA GLY A 354 -10.82 -8.48 14.47
C GLY A 354 -9.96 -7.62 13.52
N SER A 355 -10.58 -6.63 12.88
CA SER A 355 -9.93 -5.75 11.92
C SER A 355 -10.35 -4.29 12.13
N ASN A 356 -9.39 -3.41 11.93
CA ASN A 356 -9.52 -1.98 12.16
C ASN A 356 -9.02 -1.20 10.95
N VAL A 357 -9.64 -0.05 10.70
CA VAL A 357 -9.13 0.96 9.76
C VAL A 357 -8.64 2.15 10.57
N ALA A 358 -7.36 2.47 10.40
CA ALA A 358 -6.81 3.76 10.76
C ALA A 358 -6.77 4.63 9.51
N ARG A 359 -7.16 5.90 9.63
CA ARG A 359 -6.95 6.91 8.60
C ARG A 359 -6.19 8.06 9.21
N PHE A 360 -5.18 8.53 8.50
CA PHE A 360 -4.30 9.60 8.97
C PHE A 360 -3.82 10.44 7.78
N ASN A 361 -3.22 11.58 8.03
CA ASN A 361 -2.57 12.39 7.00
C ASN A 361 -1.04 12.30 7.10
N LEU A 362 -0.35 12.78 6.08
CA LEU A 362 1.12 12.78 6.05
C LEU A 362 1.69 13.62 7.21
N ALA A 363 1.09 14.75 7.55
CA ALA A 363 1.53 15.57 8.66
C ALA A 363 1.58 14.77 9.97
N TRP A 364 0.59 13.94 10.24
CA TRP A 364 0.63 13.04 11.39
C TRP A 364 1.82 12.08 11.33
N LEU A 365 2.11 11.49 10.19
CA LEU A 365 3.24 10.55 10.07
C LEU A 365 4.58 11.26 10.26
N LEU A 366 4.73 12.49 9.77
CA LEU A 366 5.95 13.28 9.88
C LEU A 366 6.32 13.65 11.35
N ASP A 367 5.37 13.70 12.25
CA ASP A 367 5.61 13.86 13.70
C ASP A 367 6.11 12.57 14.38
N GLY A 368 6.49 11.56 13.61
CA GLY A 368 6.97 10.28 14.10
C GLY A 368 8.43 10.26 14.50
N GLU A 369 8.96 9.08 14.75
CA GLU A 369 10.34 8.83 15.12
C GLU A 369 11.23 8.80 13.87
N LEU A 370 12.41 9.44 13.92
CA LEU A 370 13.43 9.31 12.89
C LEU A 370 14.11 7.93 13.01
N THR A 371 14.25 7.25 11.88
CA THR A 371 14.86 5.90 11.83
C THR A 371 16.38 5.94 11.72
N GLY A 372 16.95 7.06 11.26
CA GLY A 372 18.36 7.19 10.89
C GLY A 372 18.67 6.68 9.48
N ASP A 373 17.67 6.22 8.73
CA ASP A 373 17.81 5.76 7.35
C ASP A 373 17.37 6.88 6.38
N GLY A 374 18.33 7.69 5.95
CA GLY A 374 18.08 8.86 5.12
C GLY A 374 17.51 10.07 5.86
N GLU A 375 16.99 11.04 5.11
CA GLU A 375 16.49 12.30 5.66
C GLU A 375 15.05 12.59 5.19
N VAL A 376 14.26 13.17 6.08
CA VAL A 376 13.00 13.80 5.69
C VAL A 376 13.33 15.11 4.98
N PRO A 377 12.88 15.31 3.73
CA PRO A 377 13.15 16.55 2.99
C PRO A 377 12.66 17.79 3.77
N ALA A 378 13.43 18.87 3.72
CA ALA A 378 13.11 20.10 4.46
C ALA A 378 11.74 20.70 4.08
N SER A 379 11.30 20.49 2.83
CA SER A 379 9.97 20.91 2.35
C SER A 379 8.80 20.20 3.03
N PHE A 380 9.03 19.09 3.73
CA PHE A 380 8.00 18.33 4.46
C PHE A 380 8.10 18.49 5.97
N ARG A 381 9.16 19.12 6.47
CA ARG A 381 9.27 19.46 7.88
C ARG A 381 8.39 20.68 8.14
N SER A 382 7.45 20.56 9.07
CA SER A 382 6.60 21.68 9.50
C SER A 382 7.47 22.87 9.93
N GLN A 383 7.11 24.06 9.48
CA GLN A 383 7.62 25.32 9.99
C GLN A 383 7.11 25.55 11.41
#